data_d8c07a64af9617ac27002a4bc2c99840
#
_entry.id   d8c07a64af9617ac27002a4bc2c99840
#
_cell.length_a   1.000
_cell.length_b   1.000
_cell.length_c   1.000
_cell.angle_alpha   90.00
_cell.angle_beta   90.00
_cell.angle_gamma   90.00
#
_symmetry.space_group_name_H-M   'P 1'
#
loop_
_entity.id
_entity.type
_entity.pdbx_description
1 polymer ?
#
loop_
_entity_poly.entity_id
_entity_poly.type
_entity_poly.pdbx_seq_one_letter_code
_entity_poly.pdbx_strand_id
1 'polypeptide(L)'
;MRNIFKTFTLWELLKGLGVTIRTFVRPKVTVNYPEEKTPQSPRFRGLHALRRYPNGEERCIACKLCEAVCPAVCITIDSDVSQDGTRRTTRYDIDLFKCIYCGFCEEACPVDAIVLTRIHEYHMEHRGENIMSKDKLLAVGERYDALISADKAADASYR
;
A
#
# COMPACT_ATOMS: atom_id res chain seq x y z
N MET A 1 28.31 -27.31 45.93
CA MET A 1 29.19 -26.14 46.22
C MET A 1 29.36 -25.18 45.03
N ARG A 2 29.49 -25.67 43.79
CA ARG A 2 29.71 -24.82 42.60
C ARG A 2 28.55 -23.83 42.26
N ASN A 3 27.33 -24.14 42.66
CA ASN A 3 26.17 -23.27 42.40
C ASN A 3 26.03 -22.11 43.40
N ILE A 4 26.44 -22.33 44.66
CA ILE A 4 26.38 -21.33 45.74
C ILE A 4 27.35 -20.18 45.42
N PHE A 5 28.55 -20.51 44.97
CA PHE A 5 29.57 -19.51 44.59
C PHE A 5 29.09 -18.63 43.42
N LYS A 6 28.43 -19.23 42.41
CA LYS A 6 27.85 -18.50 41.26
C LYS A 6 26.72 -17.58 41.70
N THR A 7 25.92 -17.98 42.68
CA THR A 7 24.83 -17.16 43.20
C THR A 7 25.38 -15.95 43.96
N PHE A 8 26.41 -16.13 44.79
CA PHE A 8 27.02 -15.03 45.51
C PHE A 8 27.80 -14.06 44.63
N THR A 9 28.44 -14.54 43.56
CA THR A 9 29.17 -13.69 42.62
C THR A 9 28.29 -13.01 41.57
N LEU A 10 26.97 -13.24 41.61
CA LEU A 10 26.03 -12.70 40.62
C LEU A 10 26.47 -12.97 39.17
N TRP A 11 27.13 -14.09 38.92
CA TRP A 11 27.78 -14.43 37.66
C TRP A 11 26.82 -14.39 36.45
N GLU A 12 25.59 -14.82 36.64
CA GLU A 12 24.57 -14.77 35.56
C GLU A 12 24.12 -13.36 35.28
N LEU A 13 24.11 -12.46 36.28
CA LEU A 13 23.84 -11.04 36.09
C LEU A 13 24.95 -10.37 35.28
N LEU A 14 26.23 -10.67 35.62
CA LEU A 14 27.37 -10.14 34.84
C LEU A 14 27.36 -10.62 33.38
N LYS A 15 26.99 -11.86 33.13
CA LYS A 15 26.79 -12.36 31.76
C LYS A 15 25.68 -11.60 31.03
N GLY A 16 24.55 -11.39 31.69
CA GLY A 16 23.45 -10.60 31.13
C GLY A 16 23.88 -9.16 30.79
N LEU A 17 24.60 -8.53 31.72
CA LEU A 17 25.18 -7.20 31.50
C LEU A 17 26.17 -7.18 30.31
N GLY A 18 26.99 -8.21 30.17
CA GLY A 18 27.92 -8.39 29.07
C GLY A 18 27.22 -8.46 27.71
N VAL A 19 26.03 -9.10 27.61
CA VAL A 19 25.22 -9.16 26.40
C VAL A 19 24.71 -7.75 26.03
N THR A 20 24.18 -7.01 27.00
CA THR A 20 23.66 -5.66 26.77
C THR A 20 24.76 -4.68 26.36
N ILE A 21 25.93 -4.71 27.03
CA ILE A 21 27.10 -3.90 26.68
C ILE A 21 27.58 -4.22 25.26
N ARG A 22 27.69 -5.50 24.91
CA ARG A 22 28.08 -5.91 23.56
C ARG A 22 27.09 -5.39 22.49
N THR A 23 25.80 -5.39 22.78
CA THR A 23 24.76 -4.87 21.89
C THR A 23 24.83 -3.34 21.78
N PHE A 24 25.16 -2.66 22.88
CA PHE A 24 25.30 -1.21 22.93
C PHE A 24 26.40 -0.68 22.01
N VAL A 25 27.53 -1.39 21.88
CA VAL A 25 28.66 -0.99 21.03
C VAL A 25 28.56 -1.50 19.57
N ARG A 26 27.51 -2.27 19.23
CA ARG A 26 27.27 -2.71 17.85
C ARG A 26 26.72 -1.58 16.99
N PRO A 27 26.92 -1.64 15.67
CA PRO A 27 26.21 -0.75 14.74
C PRO A 27 24.72 -0.83 14.96
N LYS A 28 24.05 0.31 14.99
CA LYS A 28 22.60 0.38 15.16
C LYS A 28 21.91 -0.19 13.92
N VAL A 29 20.89 -1.01 14.10
CA VAL A 29 20.06 -1.59 13.03
C VAL A 29 18.82 -0.72 12.78
N THR A 30 18.56 0.23 13.67
CA THR A 30 17.40 1.12 13.62
C THR A 30 17.50 2.06 12.42
N VAL A 31 16.45 2.12 11.62
CA VAL A 31 16.28 3.12 10.56
C VAL A 31 15.72 4.40 11.16
N ASN A 32 16.38 5.53 10.94
CA ASN A 32 15.96 6.82 11.46
C ASN A 32 14.99 7.49 10.49
N TYR A 33 13.71 7.15 10.59
CA TYR A 33 12.66 7.83 9.84
C TYR A 33 12.46 9.26 10.42
N PRO A 34 12.29 10.32 9.61
CA PRO A 34 12.10 10.31 8.15
C PRO A 34 13.38 10.47 7.31
N GLU A 35 14.55 10.65 7.92
CA GLU A 35 15.81 10.87 7.22
C GLU A 35 16.24 9.66 6.42
N GLU A 36 16.01 8.48 6.99
CA GLU A 36 16.24 7.19 6.33
C GLU A 36 14.91 6.49 6.12
N LYS A 37 14.64 6.03 4.89
CA LYS A 37 13.41 5.30 4.55
C LYS A 37 13.71 3.85 4.21
N THR A 38 12.91 2.95 4.74
CA THR A 38 12.96 1.55 4.37
C THR A 38 12.44 1.36 2.94
N PRO A 39 13.17 0.66 2.05
CA PRO A 39 12.69 0.38 0.70
C PRO A 39 11.41 -0.45 0.74
N GLN A 40 10.38 0.02 0.04
CA GLN A 40 9.10 -0.68 -0.04
C GLN A 40 9.12 -1.77 -1.10
N SER A 41 8.45 -2.89 -0.82
CA SER A 41 8.28 -3.97 -1.79
C SER A 41 7.46 -3.51 -3.02
N PRO A 42 7.69 -4.04 -4.22
CA PRO A 42 6.81 -3.83 -5.37
C PRO A 42 5.34 -4.23 -5.12
N ARG A 43 5.11 -5.12 -4.16
CA ARG A 43 3.78 -5.57 -3.74
C ARG A 43 3.21 -4.81 -2.55
N PHE A 44 3.78 -3.66 -2.22
CA PHE A 44 3.27 -2.87 -1.11
C PHE A 44 1.88 -2.33 -1.45
N ARG A 45 0.98 -2.42 -0.48
CA ARG A 45 -0.42 -2.01 -0.63
C ARG A 45 -0.65 -0.66 0.03
N GLY A 46 -0.28 0.41 -0.67
CA GLY A 46 -0.52 1.78 -0.25
C GLY A 46 -1.70 2.43 -0.98
N LEU A 47 -1.58 3.72 -1.27
CA LEU A 47 -2.65 4.52 -1.87
C LEU A 47 -3.11 3.96 -3.22
N HIS A 48 -4.40 3.97 -3.45
CA HIS A 48 -5.02 3.52 -4.70
C HIS A 48 -4.76 4.50 -5.83
N ALA A 49 -4.66 3.97 -7.05
CA ALA A 49 -4.56 4.74 -8.27
C ALA A 49 -5.39 4.11 -9.39
N LEU A 50 -5.98 4.95 -10.25
CA LEU A 50 -6.59 4.50 -11.50
C LEU A 50 -5.64 4.77 -12.66
N ARG A 51 -5.47 3.77 -13.52
CA ARG A 51 -4.55 3.84 -14.67
C ARG A 51 -5.27 4.21 -15.95
N ARG A 52 -4.52 4.86 -16.86
CA ARG A 52 -4.91 5.07 -18.25
C ARG A 52 -4.10 4.20 -19.19
N TYR A 53 -4.58 4.04 -20.41
CA TYR A 53 -3.79 3.52 -21.51
C TYR A 53 -2.83 4.61 -22.06
N PRO A 54 -1.78 4.23 -22.80
CA PRO A 54 -0.87 5.20 -23.41
C PRO A 54 -1.55 6.20 -24.36
N ASN A 55 -2.71 5.85 -24.89
CA ASN A 55 -3.55 6.74 -25.73
C ASN A 55 -4.36 7.77 -24.91
N GLY A 56 -4.24 7.77 -23.57
CA GLY A 56 -4.97 8.67 -22.67
C GLY A 56 -6.34 8.17 -22.22
N GLU A 57 -6.87 7.09 -22.79
CA GLU A 57 -8.16 6.54 -22.39
C GLU A 57 -8.09 5.88 -21.00
N GLU A 58 -9.21 5.96 -20.26
CA GLU A 58 -9.33 5.27 -18.98
C GLU A 58 -9.40 3.76 -19.20
N ARG A 59 -8.63 2.99 -18.43
CA ARG A 59 -8.69 1.54 -18.47
C ARG A 59 -9.98 0.97 -17.88
N CYS A 60 -10.61 1.71 -16.96
CA CYS A 60 -11.79 1.24 -16.24
C CYS A 60 -13.01 1.12 -17.18
N ILE A 61 -13.54 -0.08 -17.29
CA ILE A 61 -14.72 -0.43 -18.09
C ILE A 61 -16.02 -0.50 -17.26
N ALA A 62 -15.99 -0.02 -16.03
CA ALA A 62 -17.14 -0.02 -15.12
C ALA A 62 -17.77 -1.41 -14.86
N CYS A 63 -16.99 -2.47 -14.82
CA CYS A 63 -17.49 -3.82 -14.59
C CYS A 63 -17.99 -4.09 -13.15
N LYS A 64 -17.66 -3.18 -12.20
CA LYS A 64 -18.04 -3.23 -10.77
C LYS A 64 -17.52 -4.45 -9.99
N LEU A 65 -16.59 -5.23 -10.53
CA LEU A 65 -16.02 -6.37 -9.80
C LEU A 65 -15.27 -5.95 -8.55
N CYS A 66 -14.51 -4.85 -8.61
CA CYS A 66 -13.79 -4.31 -7.45
C CYS A 66 -14.72 -3.81 -6.34
N GLU A 67 -15.90 -3.28 -6.67
CA GLU A 67 -16.96 -2.92 -5.72
C GLU A 67 -17.53 -4.18 -5.05
N ALA A 68 -17.83 -5.20 -5.85
CA ALA A 68 -18.45 -6.45 -5.36
C ALA A 68 -17.52 -7.27 -4.45
N VAL A 69 -16.20 -7.30 -4.75
CA VAL A 69 -15.22 -8.09 -3.99
C VAL A 69 -14.74 -7.37 -2.72
N CYS A 70 -15.04 -6.09 -2.55
CA CYS A 70 -14.52 -5.29 -1.44
C CYS A 70 -15.11 -5.73 -0.09
N PRO A 71 -14.31 -6.30 0.83
CA PRO A 71 -14.81 -6.77 2.12
C PRO A 71 -15.26 -5.62 3.04
N ALA A 72 -14.69 -4.42 2.85
CA ALA A 72 -15.03 -3.23 3.63
C ALA A 72 -16.14 -2.37 3.00
N VAL A 73 -16.64 -2.77 1.81
CA VAL A 73 -17.68 -2.02 1.07
C VAL A 73 -17.33 -0.53 0.97
N CYS A 74 -16.06 -0.24 0.64
CA CYS A 74 -15.54 1.13 0.60
C CYS A 74 -15.50 1.72 -0.81
N ILE A 75 -15.83 0.94 -1.85
CA ILE A 75 -15.81 1.36 -3.25
C ILE A 75 -17.25 1.56 -3.72
N THR A 76 -17.49 2.69 -4.38
CA THR A 76 -18.79 3.01 -4.99
C THR A 76 -18.58 3.40 -6.44
N ILE A 77 -19.26 2.73 -7.37
CA ILE A 77 -19.10 2.95 -8.81
C ILE A 77 -20.45 3.21 -9.47
N ASP A 78 -20.57 4.37 -10.11
CA ASP A 78 -21.68 4.65 -11.01
C ASP A 78 -21.17 4.59 -12.46
N SER A 79 -21.99 4.11 -13.36
CA SER A 79 -21.63 3.91 -14.75
C SER A 79 -22.75 4.34 -15.68
N ASP A 80 -22.37 4.90 -16.81
CA ASP A 80 -23.29 5.27 -17.89
C ASP A 80 -22.76 4.76 -19.24
N VAL A 81 -23.62 4.77 -20.24
CA VAL A 81 -23.28 4.39 -21.60
C VAL A 81 -22.79 5.66 -22.34
N SER A 82 -21.56 5.63 -22.81
CA SER A 82 -20.99 6.71 -23.60
C SER A 82 -21.66 6.80 -25.00
N GLN A 83 -21.41 7.89 -25.72
CA GLN A 83 -21.96 8.13 -27.10
C GLN A 83 -21.55 7.01 -28.06
N ASP A 84 -20.44 6.36 -27.87
CA ASP A 84 -19.91 5.23 -28.66
C ASP A 84 -20.53 3.86 -28.25
N GLY A 85 -21.53 3.84 -27.37
CA GLY A 85 -22.17 2.61 -26.89
C GLY A 85 -21.32 1.85 -25.87
N THR A 86 -20.13 2.32 -25.52
CA THR A 86 -19.27 1.68 -24.50
C THR A 86 -19.67 2.12 -23.10
N ARG A 87 -19.57 1.18 -22.14
CA ARG A 87 -19.83 1.47 -20.73
C ARG A 87 -18.62 2.17 -20.12
N ARG A 88 -18.84 3.30 -19.45
CA ARG A 88 -17.80 4.10 -18.78
C ARG A 88 -18.22 4.45 -17.36
N THR A 89 -17.25 4.65 -16.48
CA THR A 89 -17.51 5.13 -15.12
C THR A 89 -17.80 6.63 -15.12
N THR A 90 -18.93 7.01 -14.57
CA THR A 90 -19.26 8.42 -14.28
C THR A 90 -18.75 8.81 -12.90
N ARG A 91 -18.81 7.89 -11.94
CA ARG A 91 -18.34 8.08 -10.58
C ARG A 91 -17.53 6.86 -10.13
N TYR A 92 -16.42 7.09 -9.47
CA TYR A 92 -15.60 6.06 -8.84
C TYR A 92 -15.03 6.63 -7.54
N ASP A 93 -15.58 6.25 -6.42
CA ASP A 93 -15.18 6.74 -5.12
C ASP A 93 -14.66 5.60 -4.25
N ILE A 94 -13.56 5.86 -3.55
CA ILE A 94 -13.03 4.99 -2.51
C ILE A 94 -13.01 5.74 -1.20
N ASP A 95 -13.71 5.23 -0.19
CA ASP A 95 -13.63 5.72 1.18
C ASP A 95 -12.40 5.11 1.87
N LEU A 96 -11.31 5.86 1.93
CA LEU A 96 -10.05 5.40 2.54
C LEU A 96 -10.17 5.17 4.04
N PHE A 97 -11.16 5.76 4.69
CA PHE A 97 -11.38 5.54 6.11
C PHE A 97 -11.94 4.14 6.41
N LYS A 98 -12.70 3.57 5.48
CA LYS A 98 -13.20 2.19 5.56
C LYS A 98 -12.21 1.18 4.98
N CYS A 99 -11.38 1.61 4.03
CA CYS A 99 -10.48 0.72 3.30
C CYS A 99 -9.46 0.07 4.21
N ILE A 100 -9.31 -1.26 4.11
CA ILE A 100 -8.32 -2.05 4.85
C ILE A 100 -7.08 -2.41 4.02
N TYR A 101 -6.95 -1.85 2.81
CA TYR A 101 -5.82 -2.07 1.90
C TYR A 101 -5.52 -3.55 1.61
N CYS A 102 -6.56 -4.38 1.52
CA CYS A 102 -6.42 -5.83 1.28
C CYS A 102 -5.93 -6.19 -0.14
N GLY A 103 -6.13 -5.31 -1.13
CA GLY A 103 -5.70 -5.51 -2.51
C GLY A 103 -6.66 -6.32 -3.40
N PHE A 104 -7.78 -6.84 -2.89
CA PHE A 104 -8.73 -7.63 -3.67
C PHE A 104 -9.32 -6.88 -4.86
N CYS A 105 -9.47 -5.54 -4.76
CA CYS A 105 -9.91 -4.72 -5.87
C CYS A 105 -8.93 -4.73 -7.06
N GLU A 106 -7.63 -4.76 -6.78
CA GLU A 106 -6.59 -4.88 -7.81
C GLU A 106 -6.60 -6.27 -8.44
N GLU A 107 -6.70 -7.32 -7.62
CA GLU A 107 -6.71 -8.71 -8.09
C GLU A 107 -7.96 -9.03 -8.94
N ALA A 108 -9.11 -8.45 -8.58
CA ALA A 108 -10.36 -8.67 -9.31
C ALA A 108 -10.48 -7.85 -10.60
N CYS A 109 -9.58 -6.90 -10.87
CA CYS A 109 -9.69 -6.01 -12.02
C CYS A 109 -9.21 -6.68 -13.31
N PRO A 110 -10.08 -6.97 -14.30
CA PRO A 110 -9.70 -7.70 -15.51
C PRO A 110 -8.87 -6.86 -16.48
N VAL A 111 -8.87 -5.54 -16.33
CA VAL A 111 -8.18 -4.59 -17.22
C VAL A 111 -7.04 -3.84 -16.52
N ASP A 112 -6.68 -4.25 -15.30
CA ASP A 112 -5.62 -3.64 -14.51
C ASP A 112 -5.77 -2.10 -14.40
N ALA A 113 -7.03 -1.67 -14.16
CA ALA A 113 -7.36 -0.25 -14.05
C ALA A 113 -7.11 0.31 -12.66
N ILE A 114 -7.54 -0.42 -11.61
CA ILE A 114 -7.28 -0.05 -10.21
C ILE A 114 -6.03 -0.79 -9.73
N VAL A 115 -5.11 -0.06 -9.11
CA VAL A 115 -3.85 -0.59 -8.56
C VAL A 115 -3.56 0.03 -7.21
N LEU A 116 -2.81 -0.69 -6.36
CA LEU A 116 -2.24 -0.15 -5.14
C LEU A 116 -0.79 0.28 -5.41
N THR A 117 -0.40 1.42 -4.86
CA THR A 117 0.92 1.99 -5.05
C THR A 117 1.78 1.81 -3.80
N ARG A 118 3.07 2.17 -3.87
CA ARG A 118 3.95 2.24 -2.69
C ARG A 118 3.75 3.49 -1.85
N ILE A 119 2.82 4.38 -2.24
CA ILE A 119 2.58 5.64 -1.54
C ILE A 119 1.83 5.36 -0.25
N HIS A 120 2.44 5.71 0.87
CA HIS A 120 1.85 5.57 2.20
C HIS A 120 2.00 6.84 3.04
N GLU A 121 2.81 7.79 2.58
CA GLU A 121 3.04 9.07 3.25
C GLU A 121 2.04 10.10 2.74
N TYR A 122 0.83 10.06 3.25
CA TYR A 122 -0.21 11.06 3.02
C TYR A 122 -1.02 11.27 4.30
N HIS A 123 -1.60 12.42 4.44
CA HIS A 123 -2.45 12.77 5.58
C HIS A 123 -3.70 13.49 5.10
N MET A 124 -4.69 13.55 5.94
CA MET A 124 -5.95 14.21 5.68
C MET A 124 -6.37 14.92 6.96
N GLU A 125 -6.81 16.16 6.85
CA GLU A 125 -7.19 16.98 7.99
C GLU A 125 -8.69 16.84 8.30
N HIS A 126 -9.50 16.61 7.25
CA HIS A 126 -10.94 16.52 7.39
C HIS A 126 -11.48 15.20 6.82
N ARG A 127 -12.56 14.71 7.43
CA ARG A 127 -13.17 13.42 7.05
C ARG A 127 -13.62 13.35 5.58
N GLY A 128 -14.05 14.44 4.97
CA GLY A 128 -14.46 14.48 3.56
C GLY A 128 -13.30 14.30 2.57
N GLU A 129 -12.08 14.58 2.98
CA GLU A 129 -10.88 14.41 2.15
C GLU A 129 -10.51 12.95 1.93
N ASN A 130 -10.96 12.06 2.84
CA ASN A 130 -10.74 10.61 2.78
C ASN A 130 -11.45 9.94 1.61
N ILE A 131 -12.36 10.63 0.95
CA ILE A 131 -13.01 10.11 -0.24
C ILE A 131 -12.14 10.43 -1.45
N MET A 132 -11.51 9.38 -1.97
CA MET A 132 -10.76 9.45 -3.22
C MET A 132 -11.71 9.32 -4.39
N SER A 133 -12.07 10.47 -4.98
CA SER A 133 -12.89 10.51 -6.19
C SER A 133 -12.12 10.01 -7.41
N LYS A 134 -12.84 9.70 -8.48
CA LYS A 134 -12.29 9.26 -9.77
C LYS A 134 -11.14 10.16 -10.24
N ASP A 135 -11.32 11.48 -10.20
CA ASP A 135 -10.32 12.43 -10.68
C ASP A 135 -9.05 12.41 -9.85
N LYS A 136 -9.18 12.32 -8.52
CA LYS A 136 -8.02 12.18 -7.61
C LYS A 136 -7.27 10.88 -7.88
N LEU A 137 -7.99 9.77 -8.07
CA LEU A 137 -7.39 8.45 -8.37
C LEU A 137 -6.66 8.43 -9.70
N LEU A 138 -7.22 9.08 -10.73
CA LEU A 138 -6.57 9.23 -12.04
C LEU A 138 -5.34 10.13 -11.95
N ALA A 139 -5.41 11.24 -11.21
CA ALA A 139 -4.28 12.13 -11.01
C ALA A 139 -3.11 11.43 -10.30
N VAL A 140 -3.39 10.56 -9.32
CA VAL A 140 -2.37 9.70 -8.69
C VAL A 140 -1.79 8.73 -9.72
N GLY A 141 -2.63 8.08 -10.52
CA GLY A 141 -2.21 7.14 -11.57
C GLY A 141 -1.29 7.79 -12.60
N GLU A 142 -1.64 8.97 -13.10
CA GLU A 142 -0.84 9.73 -14.07
C GLU A 142 0.50 10.18 -13.48
N ARG A 143 0.48 10.69 -12.25
CA ARG A 143 1.69 11.18 -11.56
C ARG A 143 2.72 10.08 -11.30
N TYR A 144 2.27 8.87 -11.03
CA TYR A 144 3.13 7.75 -10.62
C TYR A 144 3.15 6.59 -11.63
N ASP A 145 2.71 6.80 -12.87
CA ASP A 145 2.58 5.72 -13.87
C ASP A 145 3.91 4.99 -14.13
N ALA A 146 5.02 5.71 -14.17
CA ALA A 146 6.35 5.11 -14.36
C ALA A 146 6.71 4.16 -13.19
N LEU A 147 6.42 4.55 -11.95
CA LEU A 147 6.65 3.72 -10.77
C LEU A 147 5.72 2.49 -10.77
N ILE A 148 4.44 2.69 -11.05
CA ILE A 148 3.43 1.63 -11.12
C ILE A 148 3.82 0.61 -12.19
N SER A 149 4.26 1.07 -13.36
CA SER A 149 4.67 0.21 -14.46
C SER A 149 5.92 -0.61 -14.11
N ALA A 150 6.90 -0.01 -13.43
CA ALA A 150 8.10 -0.70 -12.95
C ALA A 150 7.75 -1.75 -11.89
N ASP A 151 6.86 -1.44 -10.95
CA ASP A 151 6.40 -2.38 -9.92
C ASP A 151 5.66 -3.56 -10.52
N LYS A 152 4.78 -3.32 -11.50
CA LYS A 152 4.08 -4.37 -12.24
C LYS A 152 5.04 -5.28 -13.01
N ALA A 153 6.06 -4.71 -13.64
CA ALA A 153 7.09 -5.48 -14.33
C ALA A 153 7.91 -6.35 -13.35
N ALA A 154 8.26 -5.82 -12.18
CA ALA A 154 8.97 -6.56 -11.14
C ALA A 154 8.12 -7.69 -10.52
N ASP A 155 6.78 -7.52 -10.47
CA ASP A 155 5.85 -8.52 -9.95
C ASP A 155 5.39 -9.56 -10.98
N ALA A 156 5.62 -9.32 -12.26
CA ALA A 156 5.12 -10.16 -13.37
C ALA A 156 5.55 -11.64 -13.27
N SER A 157 6.72 -11.94 -12.69
CA SER A 157 7.20 -13.31 -12.49
C SER A 157 6.45 -14.11 -11.42
N TYR A 158 5.59 -13.45 -10.64
CA TYR A 158 4.88 -14.05 -9.50
C TYR A 158 3.34 -14.07 -9.69
N ARG A 159 2.85 -13.53 -10.81
CA ARG A 159 1.42 -13.50 -11.18
C ARG A 159 1.06 -14.54 -12.22
#